data_f47a29117d95c171bb4a8c45724940ff
#
_entry.id   f47a29117d95c171bb4a8c45724940ff
#
_cell.length_a   1.000
_cell.length_b   1.000
_cell.length_c   1.000
_cell.angle_alpha   90.00
_cell.angle_beta   90.00
_cell.angle_gamma   90.00
#
_symmetry.space_group_name_H-M   'P 1'
#
loop_
_entity.id
_entity.type
_entity.pdbx_description
1 polymer ?
#
loop_
_entity_poly.entity_id
_entity_poly.type
_entity_poly.pdbx_seq_one_letter_code
_entity_poly.pdbx_strand_id
1 'polypeptide(L)' 'MNQNLEKKNHYNILYSYYQDLLTEKQKEVFENYYFEDYSLSEISLALKVSRNAIWDLLKKVERNLDNYE' A
#
# COMPACT_ATOMS: atom_id res chain seq x y z
N MET A 1 3.15 -9.29 14.30
CA MET A 1 3.27 -10.21 13.16
C MET A 1 1.93 -10.67 12.66
N ASN A 2 1.14 -11.32 13.52
CA ASN A 2 -0.16 -11.83 13.09
C ASN A 2 -1.13 -10.73 12.69
N GLN A 3 -1.07 -9.59 13.39
CA GLN A 3 -1.92 -8.46 13.06
C GLN A 3 -1.64 -7.94 11.66
N ASN A 4 -0.36 -7.92 11.27
CA ASN A 4 0.03 -7.47 9.96
C ASN A 4 -0.48 -8.40 8.88
N LEU A 5 -0.51 -9.70 9.17
CA LEU A 5 -1.02 -10.68 8.21
C LEU A 5 -2.51 -10.47 7.95
N GLU A 6 -3.30 -10.26 9.00
CA GLU A 6 -4.72 -10.02 8.85
C GLU A 6 -4.99 -8.74 8.08
N LYS A 7 -4.25 -7.67 8.40
CA LYS A 7 -4.39 -6.41 7.71
C LYS A 7 -4.01 -6.54 6.24
N LYS A 8 -2.92 -7.23 5.95
CA LYS A 8 -2.50 -7.46 4.58
C LYS A 8 -3.54 -8.23 3.79
N ASN A 9 -4.13 -9.25 4.41
CA ASN A 9 -5.17 -10.04 3.77
C ASN A 9 -6.37 -9.18 3.41
N HIS A 10 -6.81 -8.36 4.35
CA HIS A 10 -7.94 -7.47 4.15
C HIS A 10 -7.72 -6.53 2.96
N TYR A 11 -6.57 -5.87 2.93
CA TYR A 11 -6.29 -4.91 1.86
C TYR A 11 -5.93 -5.58 0.55
N ASN A 12 -5.35 -6.77 0.58
CA ASN A 12 -5.09 -7.51 -0.64
C ASN A 12 -6.39 -7.87 -1.36
N ILE A 13 -7.41 -8.26 -0.61
CA ILE A 13 -8.71 -8.57 -1.18
C ILE A 13 -9.32 -7.32 -1.80
N LEU A 14 -9.34 -6.22 -1.06
CA LEU A 14 -9.87 -4.96 -1.59
C LEU A 14 -9.09 -4.49 -2.82
N TYR A 15 -7.77 -4.64 -2.78
CA TYR A 15 -6.93 -4.24 -3.89
C TYR A 15 -7.28 -5.02 -5.17
N SER A 16 -7.54 -6.31 -5.04
CA SER A 16 -7.84 -7.13 -6.20
C SER A 16 -9.13 -6.68 -6.90
N TYR A 17 -10.07 -6.10 -6.15
CA TYR A 17 -11.30 -5.60 -6.73
C TYR A 17 -11.20 -4.16 -7.24
N TYR A 18 -10.41 -3.34 -6.57
CA TYR A 18 -10.45 -1.89 -6.81
C TYR A 18 -9.15 -1.30 -7.32
N GLN A 19 -8.20 -2.12 -7.72
CA GLN A 19 -6.88 -1.63 -8.13
C GLN A 19 -6.95 -0.65 -9.31
N ASP A 20 -7.92 -0.84 -10.18
CA ASP A 20 -8.04 0.02 -11.35
C ASP A 20 -8.43 1.46 -11.00
N LEU A 21 -8.91 1.68 -9.79
CA LEU A 21 -9.26 3.01 -9.31
C LEU A 21 -8.09 3.74 -8.68
N LEU A 22 -6.93 3.10 -8.58
CA LEU A 22 -5.74 3.68 -7.98
C LEU A 22 -4.80 4.20 -9.08
N THR A 23 -4.01 5.22 -8.74
CA THR A 23 -2.98 5.71 -9.65
C THR A 23 -1.84 4.69 -9.74
N GLU A 24 -1.01 4.83 -10.78
CA GLU A 24 0.14 3.95 -10.93
C GLU A 24 1.07 4.03 -9.73
N LYS A 25 1.30 5.24 -9.23
CA LYS A 25 2.15 5.44 -8.07
C LYS A 25 1.57 4.76 -6.84
N GLN A 26 0.28 4.89 -6.64
CA GLN A 26 -0.39 4.25 -5.50
C GLN A 26 -0.27 2.74 -5.60
N LYS A 27 -0.47 2.18 -6.79
CA LYS A 27 -0.34 0.74 -6.99
C LYS A 27 1.08 0.27 -6.70
N GLU A 28 2.07 1.00 -7.19
CA GLU A 28 3.47 0.63 -7.02
C GLU A 28 3.84 0.57 -5.53
N VAL A 29 3.48 1.60 -4.78
CA VAL A 29 3.80 1.64 -3.35
C VAL A 29 3.04 0.56 -2.61
N PHE A 30 1.76 0.38 -2.91
CA PHE A 30 0.96 -0.65 -2.27
C PHE A 30 1.56 -2.03 -2.49
N GLU A 31 1.90 -2.36 -3.74
CA GLU A 31 2.42 -3.68 -4.06
C GLU A 31 3.77 -3.92 -3.41
N ASN A 32 4.63 -2.91 -3.37
CA ASN A 32 5.93 -3.06 -2.71
C ASN A 32 5.77 -3.34 -1.22
N TYR A 33 4.83 -2.68 -0.59
CA TYR A 33 4.63 -2.84 0.85
C TYR A 33 3.90 -4.13 1.20
N TYR A 34 2.83 -4.44 0.49
CA TYR A 34 1.95 -5.55 0.84
C TYR A 34 2.30 -6.86 0.16
N PHE A 35 2.84 -6.80 -1.05
CA PHE A 35 3.17 -8.04 -1.78
C PHE A 35 4.63 -8.41 -1.66
N GLU A 36 5.53 -7.41 -1.70
CA GLU A 36 6.97 -7.67 -1.68
C GLU A 36 7.57 -7.58 -0.28
N ASP A 37 6.78 -7.17 0.70
CA ASP A 37 7.21 -7.03 2.10
C ASP A 37 8.37 -6.04 2.28
N TYR A 38 8.45 -5.04 1.43
CA TYR A 38 9.46 -4.00 1.60
C TYR A 38 9.09 -3.09 2.76
N SER A 39 10.09 -2.64 3.51
CA SER A 39 9.89 -1.66 4.56
C SER A 39 9.70 -0.28 3.95
N LEU A 40 9.21 0.65 4.77
CA LEU A 40 9.07 2.04 4.32
C LEU A 40 10.41 2.60 3.87
N SER A 41 11.49 2.26 4.58
CA SER A 41 12.82 2.74 4.22
C SER A 41 13.26 2.19 2.86
N GLU A 42 12.99 0.92 2.61
CA GLU A 42 13.35 0.29 1.34
C GLU A 42 12.59 0.93 0.18
N ILE A 43 11.29 1.16 0.37
CA ILE A 43 10.48 1.79 -0.68
C ILE A 43 10.94 3.23 -0.90
N SER A 44 11.23 3.94 0.18
CA SER A 44 11.73 5.31 0.11
C SER A 44 13.00 5.40 -0.72
N LEU A 45 13.93 4.49 -0.49
CA LEU A 45 15.18 4.46 -1.26
C LEU A 45 14.95 4.12 -2.72
N ALA A 46 14.07 3.14 -2.98
CA ALA A 46 13.82 2.67 -4.34
C ALA A 46 13.14 3.74 -5.18
N LEU A 47 12.18 4.46 -4.60
CA LEU A 47 11.40 5.44 -5.33
C LEU A 47 11.92 6.86 -5.19
N LYS A 48 12.95 7.05 -4.37
CA LYS A 48 13.60 8.35 -4.15
C LYS A 48 12.63 9.40 -3.60
N VAL A 49 11.80 8.98 -2.66
CA VAL A 49 10.89 9.88 -1.95
C VAL A 49 11.06 9.65 -0.46
N SER A 50 10.59 10.59 0.36
CA SER A 50 10.75 10.48 1.80
C SER A 50 9.88 9.36 2.37
N ARG A 51 10.29 8.84 3.54
CA ARG A 51 9.50 7.83 4.23
C ARG A 51 8.12 8.37 4.60
N ASN A 52 8.05 9.65 4.99
CA ASN A 52 6.76 10.26 5.33
C ASN A 52 5.84 10.29 4.11
N ALA A 53 6.39 10.58 2.93
CA ALA A 53 5.58 10.59 1.71
C ALA A 53 5.05 9.19 1.40
N ILE A 54 5.87 8.16 1.60
CA ILE A 54 5.43 6.78 1.40
C ILE A 54 4.32 6.43 2.39
N TRP A 55 4.52 6.79 3.65
CA TRP A 55 3.52 6.52 4.69
C TRP A 55 2.19 7.19 4.38
N ASP A 56 2.24 8.47 4.02
CA ASP A 56 1.03 9.22 3.68
C ASP A 56 0.30 8.59 2.49
N LEU A 57 1.07 8.18 1.50
CA LEU A 57 0.49 7.57 0.30
C LEU A 57 -0.18 6.24 0.65
N LEU A 58 0.47 5.41 1.48
CA LEU A 58 -0.12 4.15 1.91
C LEU A 58 -1.41 4.37 2.68
N LYS A 59 -1.42 5.35 3.59
CA LYS A 59 -2.62 5.65 4.36
C LYS A 59 -3.75 6.12 3.45
N LYS A 60 -3.41 6.90 2.44
CA LYS A 60 -4.42 7.35 1.48
C LYS A 60 -4.99 6.19 0.68
N VAL A 61 -4.13 5.27 0.25
CA VAL A 61 -4.59 4.08 -0.48
C VAL A 61 -5.51 3.24 0.39
N GLU A 62 -5.09 2.99 1.64
CA GLU A 62 -5.90 2.20 2.57
C GLU A 62 -7.27 2.84 2.79
N ARG A 63 -7.29 4.16 2.96
CA ARG A 63 -8.54 4.87 3.15
C ARG A 63 -9.43 4.79 1.92
N ASN A 64 -8.85 4.93 0.74
CA ASN A 64 -9.61 4.82 -0.51
C ASN A 64 -10.20 3.43 -0.66
N LEU A 65 -9.41 2.40 -0.38
CA LEU A 65 -9.90 1.02 -0.49
C LEU A 65 -11.03 0.77 0.50
N ASP A 66 -10.90 1.28 1.72
CA ASP A 66 -11.97 1.14 2.72
C ASP A 66 -13.25 1.84 2.26
N ASN A 67 -13.12 2.98 1.60
CA ASN A 67 -14.29 3.73 1.13
C ASN A 67 -14.99 3.05 -0.04
N TYR A 68 -14.26 2.29 -0.84
CA TYR A 68 -14.87 1.58 -1.98
C TYR A 68 -15.68 0.38 -1.52
N GLU A 69 -15.36 -0.12 -0.35
CA GLU A 69 -16.09 -1.26 0.19
C GLU A 69 -17.51 -0.88 0.58
#